data_472fc9c9052653dcefe397613f3ac226
#
_entry.id   472fc9c9052653dcefe397613f3ac226
#
_cell.length_a   1.000
_cell.length_b   1.000
_cell.length_c   1.000
_cell.angle_alpha   90.00
_cell.angle_beta   90.00
_cell.angle_gamma   90.00
#
_symmetry.space_group_name_H-M   'P 1'
#
loop_
_entity.id
_entity.type
_entity.pdbx_description
1 polymer ?
#
loop_
_entity_poly.entity_id
_entity_poly.type
_entity_poly.pdbx_seq_one_letter_code
_entity_poly.pdbx_strand_id
1 'polypeptide(L)'
;MIKDINKHLVLIFAIFIFAFLYRFLLMTHGTYPSGADIGLHNSVIHSILNQGGNVDFLYNYYQMGGGLSLTFPGYHLFVAQIMILTGMPEYLAHALIVSLFSSTMVLVSYLITRRVWKESAAIVVAFLVAISRFDVEMLLWGGYPNVIALMLIPVTFYLYIQKDRFTKFPFYISTSILIGSIFITHSLSSVVFVSILFSAIFFGLFFDKKLGTTRSEMLSWLLPVFLGALLVLPYLIRIVPAYLTNTSNAAINQATASTRILPLELILSLFTVAGLYLLLSKKYHKRYFTLPTFLLMLWILIPTLFTQGYLIGLYTDFHRFLHFVLLPLMLLIGLFIDLGSGFFARTINNYRISTSQLNSPFKETKPITHKRLANFLNKISKNLTQPKMYAGFLIGLLLICFFFVPLLFVTPNEGVICQTFYQAMNDPLYQAMDWIKVNTPANATFITEAYYGWWLAGFAQ
;
A
#
# COMPACT_ATOMS: atom_id res chain seq x y z
N MET A 1 5.16 11.75 -36.68
CA MET A 1 4.15 12.03 -35.66
C MET A 1 4.52 11.34 -34.32
N ILE A 2 5.78 11.48 -33.88
CA ILE A 2 6.30 11.00 -32.57
C ILE A 2 6.99 12.21 -31.90
N LYS A 3 6.39 13.40 -32.00
CA LYS A 3 6.91 14.59 -31.34
C LYS A 3 6.24 14.70 -29.98
N ASP A 4 7.07 14.77 -28.94
CA ASP A 4 6.74 15.04 -27.54
C ASP A 4 6.08 13.91 -26.73
N ILE A 5 6.73 12.74 -26.72
CA ILE A 5 6.48 11.80 -25.63
C ILE A 5 6.86 12.52 -24.33
N ASN A 6 5.89 12.72 -23.47
CA ASN A 6 6.09 13.36 -22.18
C ASN A 6 7.13 12.54 -21.37
N LYS A 7 8.33 13.11 -21.18
CA LYS A 7 9.44 12.43 -20.48
C LYS A 7 9.05 11.88 -19.11
N HIS A 8 8.11 12.55 -18.44
CA HIS A 8 7.60 12.10 -17.15
C HIS A 8 6.75 10.83 -17.28
N LEU A 9 6.01 10.70 -18.38
CA LEU A 9 5.20 9.51 -18.63
C LEU A 9 6.07 8.29 -18.94
N VAL A 10 7.15 8.48 -19.69
CA VAL A 10 8.13 7.41 -19.93
C VAL A 10 8.82 7.02 -18.64
N LEU A 11 9.21 7.98 -17.81
CA LEU A 11 9.88 7.71 -16.55
C LEU A 11 8.97 6.94 -15.57
N ILE A 12 7.71 7.36 -15.41
CA ILE A 12 6.79 6.66 -14.51
C ILE A 12 6.48 5.25 -15.00
N PHE A 13 6.38 5.06 -16.32
CA PHE A 13 6.19 3.73 -16.89
C PHE A 13 7.43 2.84 -16.68
N ALA A 14 8.63 3.38 -16.81
CA ALA A 14 9.86 2.66 -16.50
C ALA A 14 9.93 2.25 -15.01
N ILE A 15 9.54 3.15 -14.10
CA ILE A 15 9.46 2.85 -12.66
C ILE A 15 8.42 1.75 -12.39
N PHE A 16 7.28 1.78 -13.06
CA PHE A 16 6.25 0.75 -12.96
C PHE A 16 6.76 -0.61 -13.44
N ILE A 17 7.38 -0.68 -14.62
CA ILE A 17 7.96 -1.92 -15.16
C ILE A 17 9.07 -2.45 -14.23
N PHE A 18 9.93 -1.58 -13.72
CA PHE A 18 10.93 -1.97 -12.72
C PHE A 18 10.26 -2.59 -11.47
N ALA A 19 9.24 -1.93 -10.93
CA ALA A 19 8.50 -2.43 -9.76
C ALA A 19 7.84 -3.79 -10.03
N PHE A 20 7.25 -3.97 -11.21
CA PHE A 20 6.65 -5.23 -11.62
C PHE A 20 7.70 -6.34 -11.73
N LEU A 21 8.77 -6.11 -12.48
CA LEU A 21 9.83 -7.11 -12.66
C LEU A 21 10.49 -7.48 -11.33
N TYR A 22 10.76 -6.49 -10.48
CA TYR A 22 11.33 -6.73 -9.15
C TYR A 22 10.44 -7.69 -8.33
N ARG A 23 9.15 -7.43 -8.25
CA ARG A 23 8.21 -8.25 -7.45
C ARG A 23 7.95 -9.61 -8.09
N PHE A 24 7.81 -9.64 -9.41
CA PHE A 24 7.62 -10.88 -10.16
C PHE A 24 8.82 -11.82 -10.02
N LEU A 25 10.04 -11.30 -10.19
CA LEU A 25 11.27 -12.07 -9.99
C LEU A 25 11.45 -12.51 -8.54
N LEU A 26 11.06 -11.66 -7.57
CA LEU A 26 11.09 -12.02 -6.17
C LEU A 26 10.19 -13.23 -5.87
N MET A 27 9.03 -13.32 -6.50
CA MET A 27 8.08 -14.43 -6.30
C MET A 27 8.44 -15.68 -7.10
N THR A 28 9.21 -15.55 -8.16
CA THR A 28 9.55 -16.65 -9.09
C THR A 28 11.02 -17.08 -9.06
N HIS A 29 11.81 -16.57 -8.09
CA HIS A 29 13.24 -16.88 -7.99
C HIS A 29 13.53 -18.31 -7.53
N GLY A 30 12.61 -18.96 -6.83
CA GLY A 30 12.72 -20.33 -6.35
C GLY A 30 11.93 -21.32 -7.21
N THR A 31 12.19 -22.61 -7.02
CA THR A 31 11.44 -23.70 -7.66
C THR A 31 9.97 -23.67 -7.28
N TYR A 32 9.71 -23.34 -6.02
CA TYR A 32 8.36 -23.19 -5.45
C TYR A 32 8.08 -21.74 -5.10
N PRO A 33 6.81 -21.30 -5.23
CA PRO A 33 6.44 -19.96 -4.84
C PRO A 33 6.64 -19.76 -3.32
N SER A 34 6.99 -18.53 -2.94
CA SER A 34 7.20 -18.16 -1.55
C SER A 34 5.87 -18.04 -0.80
N GLY A 35 5.83 -18.53 0.43
CA GLY A 35 4.73 -18.29 1.37
C GLY A 35 4.01 -19.54 1.86
N ALA A 36 3.64 -19.50 3.11
CA ALA A 36 2.85 -20.56 3.74
C ALA A 36 1.42 -20.60 3.23
N ASP A 37 0.83 -19.42 2.94
CA ASP A 37 -0.60 -19.29 2.59
C ASP A 37 -0.94 -19.69 1.15
N ILE A 38 0.05 -19.99 0.32
CA ILE A 38 -0.19 -20.36 -1.09
C ILE A 38 -1.00 -21.64 -1.20
N GLY A 39 -0.71 -22.63 -0.39
CA GLY A 39 -1.49 -23.85 -0.35
C GLY A 39 -2.97 -23.59 -0.01
N LEU A 40 -3.22 -22.66 0.92
CA LEU A 40 -4.55 -22.15 1.23
C LEU A 40 -5.23 -21.56 -0.01
N HIS A 41 -4.56 -20.66 -0.70
CA HIS A 41 -5.13 -20.03 -1.87
C HIS A 41 -5.41 -21.03 -2.99
N ASN A 42 -4.52 -21.98 -3.22
CA ASN A 42 -4.71 -23.04 -4.20
C ASN A 42 -5.91 -23.92 -3.84
N SER A 43 -6.06 -24.33 -2.59
CA SER A 43 -7.18 -25.19 -2.22
C SER A 43 -8.54 -24.51 -2.45
N VAL A 44 -8.63 -23.21 -2.19
CA VAL A 44 -9.84 -22.42 -2.47
C VAL A 44 -10.08 -22.32 -3.98
N ILE A 45 -9.02 -22.07 -4.78
CA ILE A 45 -9.13 -21.98 -6.24
C ILE A 45 -9.59 -23.32 -6.84
N HIS A 46 -8.95 -24.43 -6.46
CA HIS A 46 -9.34 -25.75 -6.94
C HIS A 46 -10.77 -26.09 -6.55
N SER A 47 -11.18 -25.74 -5.37
CA SER A 47 -12.56 -25.94 -4.96
C SER A 47 -13.55 -25.15 -5.80
N ILE A 48 -13.25 -23.87 -6.11
CA ILE A 48 -14.07 -23.07 -7.00
C ILE A 48 -14.13 -23.69 -8.40
N LEU A 49 -13.00 -24.17 -8.93
CA LEU A 49 -12.93 -24.80 -10.24
C LEU A 49 -13.70 -26.12 -10.29
N ASN A 50 -13.49 -26.98 -9.30
CA ASN A 50 -14.16 -28.30 -9.21
C ASN A 50 -15.68 -28.18 -9.05
N GLN A 51 -16.17 -27.07 -8.50
CA GLN A 51 -17.60 -26.82 -8.31
C GLN A 51 -18.21 -25.95 -9.40
N GLY A 52 -17.55 -25.84 -10.55
CA GLY A 52 -18.07 -25.08 -11.70
C GLY A 52 -18.17 -23.58 -11.47
N GLY A 53 -17.31 -23.03 -10.64
CA GLY A 53 -17.28 -21.59 -10.30
C GLY A 53 -18.16 -21.20 -9.13
N ASN A 54 -18.78 -22.15 -8.44
CA ASN A 54 -19.61 -21.86 -7.29
C ASN A 54 -18.75 -21.52 -6.06
N VAL A 55 -19.08 -20.40 -5.41
CA VAL A 55 -18.40 -19.90 -4.21
C VAL A 55 -19.19 -20.11 -2.91
N ASP A 56 -20.26 -20.87 -2.98
CA ASP A 56 -21.14 -21.14 -1.82
C ASP A 56 -20.49 -21.93 -0.69
N PHE A 57 -19.37 -22.45 -0.97
CA PHE A 57 -18.73 -23.45 -0.24
C PHE A 57 -17.45 -23.14 0.37
N LEU A 58 -17.24 -21.96 0.64
CA LEU A 58 -16.14 -21.55 1.43
C LEU A 58 -16.35 -21.94 2.87
N TYR A 59 -16.31 -22.83 3.36
CA TYR A 59 -16.16 -24.07 3.73
C TYR A 59 -14.97 -24.19 4.61
N ASN A 60 -15.02 -25.01 5.21
CA ASN A 60 -14.14 -25.92 5.82
C ASN A 60 -13.09 -26.28 4.79
N TYR A 61 -12.36 -25.25 4.35
CA TYR A 61 -11.37 -25.41 3.32
C TYR A 61 -10.31 -26.31 3.81
N TYR A 62 -10.36 -27.16 4.46
CA TYR A 62 -9.36 -28.10 4.82
C TYR A 62 -9.87 -29.23 5.61
N GLN A 63 -11.17 -29.27 5.82
CA GLN A 63 -11.70 -30.21 6.79
C GLN A 63 -10.93 -30.14 8.13
N MET A 64 -10.28 -29.01 8.36
CA MET A 64 -9.49 -28.73 9.54
C MET A 64 -10.38 -28.19 10.64
N GLY A 65 -11.01 -29.06 11.39
CA GLY A 65 -11.69 -28.69 12.62
C GLY A 65 -13.11 -28.15 12.50
N GLY A 66 -13.76 -28.30 11.35
CA GLY A 66 -15.23 -28.21 11.28
C GLY A 66 -15.86 -26.82 11.37
N GLY A 67 -15.14 -25.75 11.09
CA GLY A 67 -15.66 -24.38 11.02
C GLY A 67 -16.00 -23.91 9.60
N LEU A 68 -16.93 -22.96 9.47
CA LEU A 68 -17.15 -22.26 8.21
C LEU A 68 -15.89 -21.48 7.82
N SER A 69 -15.45 -21.60 6.57
CA SER A 69 -14.37 -20.77 6.06
C SER A 69 -14.80 -19.32 5.95
N LEU A 70 -13.99 -18.44 6.49
CA LEU A 70 -14.16 -16.99 6.37
C LEU A 70 -13.34 -16.41 5.21
N THR A 71 -13.08 -17.23 4.18
CA THR A 71 -12.29 -16.82 3.03
C THR A 71 -13.10 -15.94 2.11
N PHE A 72 -12.58 -14.78 1.82
CA PHE A 72 -13.16 -13.83 0.87
C PHE A 72 -12.77 -14.22 -0.55
N PRO A 73 -13.72 -14.49 -1.47
CA PRO A 73 -13.44 -15.17 -2.73
C PRO A 73 -12.88 -14.27 -3.85
N GLY A 74 -12.93 -12.96 -3.72
CA GLY A 74 -12.64 -12.04 -4.81
C GLY A 74 -11.29 -12.28 -5.48
N TYR A 75 -10.24 -12.44 -4.68
CA TYR A 75 -8.93 -12.79 -5.19
C TYR A 75 -8.91 -14.13 -5.92
N HIS A 76 -9.46 -15.17 -5.29
CA HIS A 76 -9.44 -16.54 -5.80
C HIS A 76 -10.24 -16.68 -7.09
N LEU A 77 -11.39 -16.03 -7.18
CA LEU A 77 -12.19 -15.95 -8.41
C LEU A 77 -11.40 -15.31 -9.56
N PHE A 78 -10.66 -14.25 -9.27
CA PHE A 78 -9.87 -13.55 -10.28
C PHE A 78 -8.71 -14.44 -10.77
N VAL A 79 -8.00 -15.11 -9.85
CA VAL A 79 -6.93 -16.06 -10.20
C VAL A 79 -7.50 -17.23 -11.00
N ALA A 80 -8.60 -17.84 -10.54
CA ALA A 80 -9.25 -18.94 -11.26
C ALA A 80 -9.63 -18.55 -12.70
N GLN A 81 -10.17 -17.36 -12.91
CA GLN A 81 -10.48 -16.85 -14.25
C GLN A 81 -9.23 -16.72 -15.14
N ILE A 82 -8.13 -16.19 -14.60
CA ILE A 82 -6.87 -16.10 -15.35
C ILE A 82 -6.33 -17.47 -15.71
N MET A 83 -6.37 -18.42 -14.76
CA MET A 83 -5.95 -19.80 -15.05
C MET A 83 -6.79 -20.44 -16.16
N ILE A 84 -8.11 -20.30 -16.11
CA ILE A 84 -9.01 -20.83 -17.17
C ILE A 84 -8.72 -20.19 -18.52
N LEU A 85 -8.53 -18.87 -18.55
CA LEU A 85 -8.33 -18.13 -19.81
C LEU A 85 -6.96 -18.33 -20.44
N THR A 86 -5.94 -18.58 -19.63
CA THR A 86 -4.55 -18.63 -20.10
C THR A 86 -3.92 -20.01 -20.08
N GLY A 87 -4.48 -20.95 -19.33
CA GLY A 87 -3.88 -22.25 -19.04
C GLY A 87 -2.62 -22.18 -18.16
N MET A 88 -2.38 -21.05 -17.49
CA MET A 88 -1.23 -20.91 -16.60
C MET A 88 -1.36 -21.80 -15.36
N PRO A 89 -0.23 -22.37 -14.89
CA PRO A 89 -0.23 -23.04 -13.59
C PRO A 89 -0.43 -22.04 -12.47
N GLU A 90 -0.96 -22.51 -11.33
CA GLU A 90 -1.40 -21.71 -10.20
C GLU A 90 -0.33 -20.74 -9.70
N TYR A 91 0.87 -21.26 -9.47
CA TYR A 91 1.98 -20.47 -8.93
C TYR A 91 2.39 -19.29 -9.82
N LEU A 92 2.32 -19.49 -11.16
CA LEU A 92 2.62 -18.43 -12.11
C LEU A 92 1.49 -17.42 -12.19
N ALA A 93 0.23 -17.87 -12.12
CA ALA A 93 -0.93 -17.00 -12.06
C ALA A 93 -0.91 -16.12 -10.81
N HIS A 94 -0.59 -16.68 -9.63
CA HIS A 94 -0.39 -15.92 -8.41
C HIS A 94 0.70 -14.86 -8.57
N ALA A 95 1.91 -15.28 -8.99
CA ALA A 95 3.05 -14.38 -9.13
C ALA A 95 2.75 -13.22 -10.09
N LEU A 96 2.15 -13.51 -11.25
CA LEU A 96 1.80 -12.49 -12.24
C LEU A 96 0.77 -11.49 -11.71
N ILE A 97 -0.34 -11.99 -11.17
CA ILE A 97 -1.45 -11.16 -10.72
C ILE A 97 -1.01 -10.26 -9.57
N VAL A 98 -0.41 -10.85 -8.54
CA VAL A 98 -0.09 -10.10 -7.33
C VAL A 98 1.03 -9.09 -7.58
N SER A 99 2.02 -9.44 -8.38
CA SER A 99 3.08 -8.50 -8.80
C SER A 99 2.52 -7.34 -9.63
N LEU A 100 1.56 -7.60 -10.52
CA LEU A 100 0.91 -6.57 -11.32
C LEU A 100 0.11 -5.59 -10.45
N PHE A 101 -0.71 -6.12 -9.53
CA PHE A 101 -1.51 -5.28 -8.63
C PHE A 101 -0.62 -4.49 -7.67
N SER A 102 0.39 -5.12 -7.07
CA SER A 102 1.36 -4.45 -6.21
C SER A 102 2.08 -3.32 -6.96
N SER A 103 2.61 -3.58 -8.16
CA SER A 103 3.29 -2.56 -8.96
C SER A 103 2.36 -1.42 -9.40
N THR A 104 1.06 -1.68 -9.58
CA THR A 104 0.06 -0.65 -9.89
C THR A 104 -0.05 0.42 -8.80
N MET A 105 0.32 0.10 -7.55
CA MET A 105 0.40 1.10 -6.47
C MET A 105 1.38 2.24 -6.80
N VAL A 106 2.42 1.97 -7.60
CA VAL A 106 3.36 2.98 -8.11
C VAL A 106 2.62 4.04 -8.92
N LEU A 107 1.78 3.60 -9.86
CA LEU A 107 1.00 4.49 -10.72
C LEU A 107 -0.04 5.28 -9.93
N VAL A 108 -0.74 4.63 -9.02
CA VAL A 108 -1.77 5.27 -8.19
C VAL A 108 -1.16 6.28 -7.25
N SER A 109 -0.03 5.96 -6.61
CA SER A 109 0.71 6.88 -5.75
C SER A 109 1.20 8.11 -6.50
N TYR A 110 1.72 7.91 -7.73
CA TYR A 110 2.06 9.03 -8.62
C TYR A 110 0.85 9.92 -8.91
N LEU A 111 -0.29 9.32 -9.29
CA LEU A 111 -1.50 10.06 -9.65
C LEU A 111 -2.06 10.87 -8.46
N ILE A 112 -2.12 10.28 -7.27
CA ILE A 112 -2.57 10.96 -6.05
C ILE A 112 -1.61 12.11 -5.72
N THR A 113 -0.30 11.84 -5.68
CA THR A 113 0.71 12.83 -5.30
C THR A 113 0.76 13.99 -6.30
N ARG A 114 0.72 13.69 -7.60
CA ARG A 114 0.65 14.70 -8.67
C ARG A 114 -0.59 15.58 -8.57
N ARG A 115 -1.70 14.99 -8.16
CA ARG A 115 -2.97 15.74 -8.01
C ARG A 115 -2.94 16.71 -6.84
N VAL A 116 -2.31 16.30 -5.75
CA VAL A 116 -2.31 17.06 -4.48
C VAL A 116 -1.16 18.05 -4.42
N TRP A 117 0.01 17.65 -4.95
CA TRP A 117 1.25 18.44 -4.88
C TRP A 117 1.85 18.65 -6.27
N LYS A 118 3.17 18.51 -6.40
CA LYS A 118 3.91 18.73 -7.66
C LYS A 118 4.32 17.43 -8.32
N GLU A 119 4.51 17.49 -9.62
CA GLU A 119 4.92 16.35 -10.44
C GLU A 119 6.29 15.77 -10.01
N SER A 120 7.24 16.63 -9.62
CA SER A 120 8.54 16.17 -9.11
C SER A 120 8.41 15.36 -7.82
N ALA A 121 7.55 15.78 -6.90
CA ALA A 121 7.24 15.02 -5.68
C ALA A 121 6.56 13.69 -6.02
N ALA A 122 5.67 13.68 -7.03
CA ALA A 122 4.97 12.47 -7.46
C ALA A 122 5.91 11.41 -8.03
N ILE A 123 6.90 11.80 -8.82
CA ILE A 123 7.90 10.86 -9.36
C ILE A 123 8.72 10.24 -8.23
N VAL A 124 9.11 11.04 -7.24
CA VAL A 124 9.87 10.53 -6.10
C VAL A 124 9.06 9.55 -5.28
N VAL A 125 7.82 9.89 -4.97
CA VAL A 125 6.92 8.99 -4.23
C VAL A 125 6.70 7.69 -5.00
N ALA A 126 6.48 7.76 -6.32
CA ALA A 126 6.34 6.59 -7.16
C ALA A 126 7.59 5.69 -7.11
N PHE A 127 8.78 6.28 -7.15
CA PHE A 127 10.03 5.54 -7.03
C PHE A 127 10.21 4.94 -5.63
N LEU A 128 9.89 5.67 -4.57
CA LEU A 128 9.93 5.15 -3.20
C LEU A 128 8.97 3.97 -3.02
N VAL A 129 7.77 4.04 -3.58
CA VAL A 129 6.82 2.91 -3.57
C VAL A 129 7.35 1.72 -4.36
N ALA A 130 8.01 1.96 -5.50
CA ALA A 130 8.59 0.90 -6.33
C ALA A 130 9.66 0.07 -5.60
N ILE A 131 10.51 0.74 -4.80
CA ILE A 131 11.59 0.09 -4.04
C ILE A 131 11.21 -0.25 -2.60
N SER A 132 10.00 0.11 -2.17
CA SER A 132 9.57 -0.09 -0.78
C SER A 132 9.35 -1.58 -0.48
N ARG A 133 9.49 -1.92 0.77
CA ARG A 133 9.22 -3.27 1.29
C ARG A 133 7.84 -3.38 1.92
N PHE A 134 6.99 -2.37 1.81
CA PHE A 134 5.73 -2.32 2.53
C PHE A 134 4.75 -3.46 2.19
N ASP A 135 4.84 -3.97 0.97
CA ASP A 135 4.04 -5.07 0.46
C ASP A 135 4.85 -6.35 0.20
N VAL A 136 6.19 -6.22 0.14
CA VAL A 136 7.10 -7.35 -0.15
C VAL A 136 6.96 -8.47 0.88
N GLU A 137 6.84 -8.12 2.15
CA GLU A 137 6.63 -9.11 3.19
C GLU A 137 5.35 -9.90 2.97
N MET A 138 4.25 -9.23 2.59
CA MET A 138 2.98 -9.89 2.26
C MET A 138 3.08 -10.77 1.00
N LEU A 139 3.89 -10.38 0.03
CA LEU A 139 4.18 -11.22 -1.15
C LEU A 139 4.91 -12.50 -0.75
N LEU A 140 5.85 -12.41 0.19
CA LEU A 140 6.68 -13.53 0.61
C LEU A 140 5.96 -14.55 1.49
N TRP A 141 4.96 -14.12 2.29
CA TRP A 141 4.20 -15.08 3.12
C TRP A 141 2.86 -15.51 2.55
N GLY A 142 2.44 -14.93 1.43
CA GLY A 142 1.21 -15.33 0.74
C GLY A 142 0.00 -14.43 1.04
N GLY A 143 0.17 -13.25 1.61
CA GLY A 143 -0.92 -12.30 1.92
C GLY A 143 -1.53 -11.63 0.68
N TYR A 144 -1.74 -12.38 -0.37
CA TYR A 144 -2.13 -11.89 -1.71
C TYR A 144 -3.44 -11.12 -1.75
N PRO A 145 -4.53 -11.59 -1.10
CA PRO A 145 -5.77 -10.82 -1.06
C PRO A 145 -5.59 -9.45 -0.40
N ASN A 146 -4.72 -9.35 0.61
CA ASN A 146 -4.41 -8.09 1.28
C ASN A 146 -3.66 -7.13 0.34
N VAL A 147 -2.67 -7.61 -0.40
CA VAL A 147 -1.92 -6.80 -1.39
C VAL A 147 -2.86 -6.22 -2.45
N ILE A 148 -3.80 -7.01 -2.97
CA ILE A 148 -4.79 -6.54 -3.94
C ILE A 148 -5.70 -5.48 -3.32
N ALA A 149 -6.23 -5.73 -2.13
CA ALA A 149 -7.09 -4.78 -1.45
C ALA A 149 -6.34 -3.48 -1.09
N LEU A 150 -5.05 -3.56 -0.70
CA LEU A 150 -4.19 -2.39 -0.48
C LEU A 150 -4.00 -1.55 -1.75
N MET A 151 -4.08 -2.13 -2.94
CA MET A 151 -4.06 -1.38 -4.20
C MET A 151 -5.45 -0.81 -4.54
N LEU A 152 -6.53 -1.55 -4.29
CA LEU A 152 -7.88 -1.09 -4.58
C LEU A 152 -8.29 0.14 -3.73
N ILE A 153 -7.83 0.22 -2.47
CA ILE A 153 -8.10 1.34 -1.58
C ILE A 153 -7.63 2.68 -2.15
N PRO A 154 -6.34 2.88 -2.50
CA PRO A 154 -5.87 4.14 -3.08
C PRO A 154 -6.50 4.46 -4.43
N VAL A 155 -6.81 3.46 -5.26
CA VAL A 155 -7.54 3.68 -6.51
C VAL A 155 -8.92 4.25 -6.21
N THR A 156 -9.63 3.69 -5.24
CA THR A 156 -10.94 4.18 -4.81
C THR A 156 -10.85 5.60 -4.26
N PHE A 157 -9.87 5.88 -3.39
CA PHE A 157 -9.66 7.24 -2.88
C PHE A 157 -9.28 8.22 -3.99
N TYR A 158 -8.51 7.80 -5.00
CA TYR A 158 -8.22 8.64 -6.15
C TYR A 158 -9.48 9.04 -6.92
N LEU A 159 -10.46 8.13 -7.08
CA LEU A 159 -11.74 8.47 -7.69
C LEU A 159 -12.51 9.50 -6.86
N TYR A 160 -12.57 9.37 -5.53
CA TYR A 160 -13.16 10.37 -4.65
C TYR A 160 -12.48 11.74 -4.76
N ILE A 161 -11.14 11.76 -4.82
CA ILE A 161 -10.35 12.98 -5.00
C ILE A 161 -10.58 13.64 -6.36
N GLN A 162 -10.88 12.86 -7.39
CA GLN A 162 -11.11 13.30 -8.76
C GLN A 162 -12.60 13.42 -9.14
N LYS A 163 -13.50 13.29 -8.19
CA LYS A 163 -14.96 13.24 -8.42
C LYS A 163 -15.45 14.33 -9.37
N ASP A 164 -14.95 15.55 -9.22
CA ASP A 164 -15.35 16.70 -10.05
C ASP A 164 -15.00 16.56 -11.54
N ARG A 165 -14.12 15.61 -11.89
CA ARG A 165 -13.71 15.34 -13.28
C ARG A 165 -14.56 14.28 -13.96
N PHE A 166 -15.40 13.60 -13.20
CA PHE A 166 -16.28 12.55 -13.72
C PHE A 166 -17.72 13.04 -13.76
N THR A 167 -18.46 12.59 -14.76
CA THR A 167 -19.93 12.67 -14.70
C THR A 167 -20.44 11.73 -13.59
N LYS A 168 -21.62 12.03 -13.05
CA LYS A 168 -22.14 11.31 -11.87
C LYS A 168 -22.22 9.79 -12.09
N PHE A 169 -22.75 9.36 -13.22
CA PHE A 169 -22.99 7.94 -13.48
C PHE A 169 -21.69 7.11 -13.54
N PRO A 170 -20.67 7.42 -14.37
CA PRO A 170 -19.40 6.71 -14.35
C PRO A 170 -18.71 6.72 -12.98
N PHE A 171 -18.77 7.86 -12.27
CA PHE A 171 -18.20 7.95 -10.92
C PHE A 171 -18.82 6.92 -9.97
N TYR A 172 -20.17 6.91 -9.88
CA TYR A 172 -20.86 6.01 -8.96
C TYR A 172 -20.65 4.55 -9.33
N ILE A 173 -20.77 4.18 -10.61
CA ILE A 173 -20.55 2.80 -11.06
C ILE A 173 -19.15 2.32 -10.78
N SER A 174 -18.13 3.06 -11.24
CA SER A 174 -16.72 2.64 -11.08
C SER A 174 -16.33 2.54 -9.61
N THR A 175 -16.74 3.53 -8.80
CA THR A 175 -16.43 3.54 -7.37
C THR A 175 -17.16 2.40 -6.64
N SER A 176 -18.43 2.10 -7.00
CA SER A 176 -19.18 0.99 -6.41
C SER A 176 -18.58 -0.37 -6.74
N ILE A 177 -18.12 -0.58 -7.98
CA ILE A 177 -17.43 -1.81 -8.38
C ILE A 177 -16.14 -1.99 -7.56
N LEU A 178 -15.32 -0.94 -7.43
CA LEU A 178 -14.09 -1.01 -6.64
C LEU A 178 -14.37 -1.30 -5.16
N ILE A 179 -15.39 -0.66 -4.58
CA ILE A 179 -15.78 -0.90 -3.18
C ILE A 179 -16.30 -2.34 -2.99
N GLY A 180 -17.15 -2.80 -3.89
CA GLY A 180 -17.60 -4.20 -3.90
C GLY A 180 -16.42 -5.18 -4.00
N SER A 181 -15.44 -4.87 -4.87
CA SER A 181 -14.23 -5.68 -5.01
C SER A 181 -13.40 -5.70 -3.72
N ILE A 182 -13.27 -4.57 -3.00
CA ILE A 182 -12.61 -4.54 -1.69
C ILE A 182 -13.34 -5.48 -0.72
N PHE A 183 -14.68 -5.40 -0.67
CA PHE A 183 -15.52 -6.17 0.26
C PHE A 183 -15.42 -7.68 0.06
N ILE A 184 -15.28 -8.15 -1.18
CA ILE A 184 -15.15 -9.58 -1.45
C ILE A 184 -13.70 -10.08 -1.50
N THR A 185 -12.71 -9.18 -1.40
CA THR A 185 -11.29 -9.57 -1.50
C THR A 185 -10.66 -9.77 -0.13
N HIS A 186 -10.86 -8.84 0.83
CA HIS A 186 -10.18 -8.94 2.12
C HIS A 186 -10.95 -8.23 3.24
N SER A 187 -11.28 -8.95 4.31
CA SER A 187 -12.11 -8.46 5.42
C SER A 187 -11.50 -7.26 6.15
N LEU A 188 -10.25 -7.39 6.61
CA LEU A 188 -9.57 -6.33 7.36
C LEU A 188 -9.43 -5.05 6.54
N SER A 189 -9.11 -5.18 5.24
CA SER A 189 -9.05 -4.05 4.31
C SER A 189 -10.40 -3.36 4.16
N SER A 190 -11.49 -4.12 4.14
CA SER A 190 -12.86 -3.60 4.09
C SER A 190 -13.18 -2.77 5.34
N VAL A 191 -12.84 -3.29 6.52
CA VAL A 191 -13.06 -2.58 7.80
C VAL A 191 -12.25 -1.29 7.84
N VAL A 192 -10.97 -1.34 7.51
CA VAL A 192 -10.08 -0.16 7.49
C VAL A 192 -10.58 0.88 6.48
N PHE A 193 -10.89 0.46 5.24
CA PHE A 193 -11.39 1.35 4.19
C PHE A 193 -12.67 2.06 4.61
N VAL A 194 -13.67 1.29 5.09
CA VAL A 194 -14.96 1.82 5.53
C VAL A 194 -14.77 2.79 6.69
N SER A 195 -13.94 2.46 7.66
CA SER A 195 -13.66 3.33 8.82
C SER A 195 -13.02 4.64 8.42
N ILE A 196 -12.07 4.63 7.48
CA ILE A 196 -11.46 5.86 6.95
C ILE A 196 -12.50 6.71 6.23
N LEU A 197 -13.30 6.08 5.35
CA LEU A 197 -14.29 6.79 4.54
C LEU A 197 -15.42 7.38 5.40
N PHE A 198 -15.97 6.61 6.35
CA PHE A 198 -16.99 7.11 7.27
C PHE A 198 -16.45 8.22 8.16
N SER A 199 -15.21 8.10 8.66
CA SER A 199 -14.56 9.19 9.38
C SER A 199 -14.38 10.43 8.52
N ALA A 200 -14.01 10.27 7.24
CA ALA A 200 -13.90 11.39 6.30
C ALA A 200 -15.24 12.07 6.07
N ILE A 201 -16.32 11.32 5.92
CA ILE A 201 -17.67 11.87 5.78
C ILE A 201 -18.07 12.57 7.08
N PHE A 202 -17.97 11.90 8.22
CA PHE A 202 -18.38 12.43 9.53
C PHE A 202 -17.67 13.75 9.84
N PHE A 203 -16.36 13.77 9.86
CA PHE A 203 -15.61 14.99 10.13
C PHE A 203 -15.74 16.02 8.99
N GLY A 204 -15.88 15.57 7.74
CA GLY A 204 -16.11 16.43 6.59
C GLY A 204 -17.40 17.25 6.69
N LEU A 205 -18.44 16.72 7.35
CA LEU A 205 -19.68 17.48 7.63
C LEU A 205 -19.47 18.66 8.59
N PHE A 206 -18.47 18.59 9.47
CA PHE A 206 -18.10 19.70 10.39
C PHE A 206 -17.13 20.69 9.76
N PHE A 207 -16.31 20.24 8.81
CA PHE A 207 -15.28 21.04 8.17
C PHE A 207 -15.59 21.39 6.73
N ASP A 208 -16.83 21.19 6.28
CA ASP A 208 -17.29 21.39 4.89
C ASP A 208 -16.77 22.70 4.25
N LYS A 209 -17.00 23.84 4.92
CA LYS A 209 -16.55 25.16 4.48
C LYS A 209 -15.02 25.29 4.38
N LYS A 210 -14.28 24.64 5.29
CA LYS A 210 -12.81 24.70 5.29
C LYS A 210 -12.21 23.80 4.20
N LEU A 211 -12.90 22.70 3.89
CA LEU A 211 -12.49 21.75 2.86
C LEU A 211 -12.95 22.15 1.45
N GLY A 212 -13.77 23.22 1.35
CA GLY A 212 -14.35 23.66 0.07
C GLY A 212 -15.37 22.69 -0.50
N THR A 213 -16.06 21.93 0.35
CA THR A 213 -17.08 20.94 -0.01
C THR A 213 -18.45 21.38 0.54
N THR A 214 -19.51 20.72 0.10
CA THR A 214 -20.85 20.87 0.67
C THR A 214 -21.24 19.64 1.46
N ARG A 215 -22.15 19.78 2.43
CA ARG A 215 -22.67 18.63 3.19
C ARG A 215 -23.34 17.60 2.28
N SER A 216 -24.10 18.06 1.30
CA SER A 216 -24.71 17.16 0.31
C SER A 216 -23.68 16.37 -0.48
N GLU A 217 -22.56 16.99 -0.81
CA GLU A 217 -21.45 16.32 -1.48
C GLU A 217 -20.80 15.25 -0.60
N MET A 218 -20.53 15.56 0.67
CA MET A 218 -20.00 14.58 1.62
C MET A 218 -20.95 13.39 1.80
N LEU A 219 -22.25 13.65 1.97
CA LEU A 219 -23.24 12.58 2.09
C LEU A 219 -23.37 11.75 0.81
N SER A 220 -23.16 12.35 -0.36
CA SER A 220 -23.19 11.61 -1.64
C SER A 220 -22.09 10.56 -1.77
N TRP A 221 -21.04 10.61 -0.92
CA TRP A 221 -20.01 9.59 -0.86
C TRP A 221 -20.50 8.24 -0.30
N LEU A 222 -21.64 8.25 0.42
CA LEU A 222 -22.26 7.02 0.93
C LEU A 222 -22.89 6.18 -0.19
N LEU A 223 -23.34 6.82 -1.29
CA LEU A 223 -24.03 6.09 -2.35
C LEU A 223 -23.17 5.00 -3.00
N PRO A 224 -21.90 5.25 -3.40
CA PRO A 224 -21.05 4.17 -3.92
C PRO A 224 -20.79 3.04 -2.90
N VAL A 225 -20.73 3.35 -1.60
CA VAL A 225 -20.57 2.33 -0.55
C VAL A 225 -21.81 1.44 -0.50
N PHE A 226 -22.99 2.05 -0.47
CA PHE A 226 -24.25 1.32 -0.48
C PHE A 226 -24.40 0.45 -1.74
N LEU A 227 -24.15 1.00 -2.91
CA LEU A 227 -24.23 0.27 -4.18
C LEU A 227 -23.15 -0.84 -4.25
N GLY A 228 -21.93 -0.58 -3.76
CA GLY A 228 -20.88 -1.60 -3.68
C GLY A 228 -21.24 -2.75 -2.75
N ALA A 229 -21.84 -2.45 -1.59
CA ALA A 229 -22.35 -3.47 -0.69
C ALA A 229 -23.52 -4.26 -1.32
N LEU A 230 -24.40 -3.58 -2.05
CA LEU A 230 -25.52 -4.21 -2.75
C LEU A 230 -25.06 -5.19 -3.85
N LEU A 231 -24.00 -4.83 -4.60
CA LEU A 231 -23.42 -5.69 -5.63
C LEU A 231 -22.93 -7.04 -5.06
N VAL A 232 -22.42 -7.03 -3.84
CA VAL A 232 -21.86 -8.24 -3.19
C VAL A 232 -22.76 -8.75 -2.05
N LEU A 233 -23.99 -8.25 -1.95
CA LEU A 233 -24.92 -8.54 -0.88
C LEU A 233 -25.18 -10.05 -0.67
N PRO A 234 -25.38 -10.85 -1.72
CA PRO A 234 -25.61 -12.30 -1.54
C PRO A 234 -24.50 -12.99 -0.77
N TYR A 235 -23.27 -12.54 -0.97
CA TYR A 235 -22.10 -13.03 -0.25
C TYR A 235 -22.02 -12.45 1.17
N LEU A 236 -22.22 -11.14 1.35
CA LEU A 236 -22.12 -10.50 2.66
C LEU A 236 -23.11 -11.04 3.68
N ILE A 237 -24.34 -11.35 3.26
CA ILE A 237 -25.37 -11.93 4.15
C ILE A 237 -24.90 -13.26 4.75
N ARG A 238 -24.09 -14.03 4.03
CA ARG A 238 -23.59 -15.33 4.49
C ARG A 238 -22.34 -15.21 5.35
N ILE A 239 -21.39 -14.39 4.90
CA ILE A 239 -20.06 -14.32 5.54
C ILE A 239 -20.01 -13.45 6.80
N VAL A 240 -20.75 -12.33 6.83
CA VAL A 240 -20.68 -11.39 7.96
C VAL A 240 -21.15 -12.02 9.28
N PRO A 241 -22.29 -12.72 9.35
CA PRO A 241 -22.69 -13.40 10.58
C PRO A 241 -21.68 -14.44 11.03
N ALA A 242 -21.17 -15.26 10.10
CA ALA A 242 -20.17 -16.28 10.41
C ALA A 242 -18.86 -15.66 10.92
N TYR A 243 -18.45 -14.52 10.34
CA TYR A 243 -17.26 -13.78 10.78
C TYR A 243 -17.43 -13.24 12.20
N LEU A 244 -18.56 -12.63 12.49
CA LEU A 244 -18.84 -12.05 13.81
C LEU A 244 -18.92 -13.12 14.93
N THR A 245 -19.44 -14.30 14.63
CA THR A 245 -19.52 -15.39 15.62
C THR A 245 -18.18 -16.07 15.88
N ASN A 246 -17.32 -16.20 14.86
CA ASN A 246 -16.03 -16.89 15.01
C ASN A 246 -14.92 -15.99 15.57
N THR A 247 -14.94 -14.69 15.32
CA THR A 247 -13.90 -13.77 15.81
C THR A 247 -13.94 -13.60 17.34
N SER A 248 -15.07 -13.85 17.99
CA SER A 248 -15.19 -13.72 19.44
C SER A 248 -14.37 -14.77 20.22
N ASN A 249 -14.11 -15.94 19.66
CA ASN A 249 -13.46 -17.05 20.35
C ASN A 249 -11.94 -17.15 20.13
N ALA A 250 -11.43 -16.64 18.99
CA ALA A 250 -10.00 -16.74 18.65
C ALA A 250 -9.14 -15.57 19.20
N ALA A 251 -9.78 -14.48 19.61
CA ALA A 251 -9.12 -13.22 19.85
C ALA A 251 -8.46 -13.09 21.24
N ILE A 252 -8.89 -13.88 22.22
CA ILE A 252 -8.45 -13.69 23.61
C ILE A 252 -7.00 -14.13 23.83
N ASN A 253 -6.50 -15.06 23.01
CA ASN A 253 -5.17 -15.66 23.20
C ASN A 253 -4.00 -14.95 22.48
N GLN A 254 -4.26 -13.95 21.65
CA GLN A 254 -3.22 -13.26 20.88
C GLN A 254 -2.88 -11.84 21.37
N ALA A 255 -3.38 -11.43 22.52
CA ALA A 255 -3.25 -10.07 23.06
C ALA A 255 -1.84 -9.71 23.59
N THR A 256 -0.83 -10.55 23.46
CA THR A 256 0.54 -10.24 23.83
C THR A 256 1.33 -9.66 22.66
N ALA A 257 0.78 -8.64 22.02
CA ALA A 257 1.49 -7.91 21.00
C ALA A 257 2.53 -6.99 21.63
N SER A 258 3.78 -7.39 21.57
CA SER A 258 4.90 -6.52 21.87
C SER A 258 4.88 -5.32 20.90
N THR A 259 4.86 -4.12 21.46
CA THR A 259 5.01 -2.86 20.72
C THR A 259 6.44 -2.74 20.17
N ARG A 260 6.76 -3.47 19.12
CA ARG A 260 8.01 -3.25 18.37
C ARG A 260 7.76 -2.15 17.34
N ILE A 261 8.20 -0.94 17.68
CA ILE A 261 8.32 0.14 16.69
C ILE A 261 9.57 -0.17 15.88
N LEU A 262 9.39 -0.54 14.60
CA LEU A 262 10.52 -0.73 13.71
C LEU A 262 11.19 0.62 13.43
N PRO A 263 12.54 0.69 13.36
CA PRO A 263 13.25 1.95 13.13
C PRO A 263 12.84 2.70 11.86
N LEU A 264 12.48 1.95 10.80
CA LEU A 264 11.96 2.54 9.56
C LEU A 264 10.63 3.27 9.80
N GLU A 265 9.75 2.68 10.59
CA GLU A 265 8.46 3.29 10.98
C GLU A 265 8.66 4.52 11.84
N LEU A 266 9.67 4.52 12.71
CA LEU A 266 10.06 5.69 13.49
C LEU A 266 10.50 6.85 12.58
N ILE A 267 11.36 6.59 11.60
CA ILE A 267 11.81 7.60 10.62
C ILE A 267 10.64 8.12 9.81
N LEU A 268 9.80 7.23 9.27
CA LEU A 268 8.60 7.61 8.52
C LEU A 268 7.62 8.39 9.41
N SER A 269 7.49 8.03 10.69
CA SER A 269 6.67 8.74 11.67
C SER A 269 7.18 10.15 11.92
N LEU A 270 8.50 10.35 12.05
CA LEU A 270 9.10 11.68 12.20
C LEU A 270 8.82 12.57 10.98
N PHE A 271 8.98 12.04 9.76
CA PHE A 271 8.62 12.76 8.54
C PHE A 271 7.12 13.07 8.46
N THR A 272 6.29 12.15 8.93
CA THR A 272 4.82 12.34 9.01
C THR A 272 4.48 13.47 9.98
N VAL A 273 5.03 13.45 11.18
CA VAL A 273 4.83 14.50 12.19
C VAL A 273 5.28 15.86 11.66
N ALA A 274 6.44 15.92 11.02
CA ALA A 274 6.93 17.14 10.37
C ALA A 274 5.99 17.61 9.24
N GLY A 275 5.52 16.70 8.40
CA GLY A 275 4.55 16.98 7.35
C GLY A 275 3.22 17.48 7.90
N LEU A 276 2.69 16.82 8.93
CA LEU A 276 1.45 17.22 9.62
C LEU A 276 1.61 18.59 10.30
N TYR A 277 2.73 18.84 10.98
CA TYR A 277 3.02 20.14 11.58
C TYR A 277 3.00 21.26 10.52
N LEU A 278 3.63 21.03 9.37
CA LEU A 278 3.63 21.99 8.28
C LEU A 278 2.23 22.23 7.71
N LEU A 279 1.42 21.19 7.59
CA LEU A 279 0.01 21.28 7.16
C LEU A 279 -0.85 22.07 8.12
N LEU A 280 -0.68 21.85 9.42
CA LEU A 280 -1.47 22.48 10.48
C LEU A 280 -0.99 23.90 10.81
N SER A 281 0.21 24.30 10.38
CA SER A 281 0.73 25.64 10.64
C SER A 281 -0.15 26.71 9.99
N LYS A 282 -0.46 27.80 10.72
CA LYS A 282 -1.32 28.90 10.25
C LYS A 282 -0.89 29.46 8.88
N LYS A 283 0.42 29.40 8.58
CA LYS A 283 1.00 29.89 7.33
C LYS A 283 0.61 29.06 6.11
N TYR A 284 0.41 27.77 6.28
CA TYR A 284 0.20 26.83 5.19
C TYR A 284 -1.23 26.26 5.16
N HIS A 285 -1.98 26.40 6.26
CA HIS A 285 -3.32 25.86 6.43
C HIS A 285 -4.27 26.20 5.27
N LYS A 286 -4.34 27.45 4.84
CA LYS A 286 -5.25 27.86 3.75
C LYS A 286 -4.92 27.20 2.40
N ARG A 287 -3.64 26.86 2.16
CA ARG A 287 -3.18 26.32 0.87
C ARG A 287 -3.23 24.80 0.80
N TYR A 288 -2.97 24.13 1.92
CA TYR A 288 -2.72 22.69 1.94
C TYR A 288 -3.79 21.89 2.68
N PHE A 289 -4.63 22.54 3.48
CA PHE A 289 -5.76 21.85 4.11
C PHE A 289 -6.91 21.73 3.10
N THR A 290 -6.79 20.74 2.25
CA THR A 290 -7.75 20.39 1.20
C THR A 290 -8.35 19.03 1.48
N LEU A 291 -9.46 18.70 0.81
CA LEU A 291 -10.11 17.40 0.94
C LEU A 291 -9.15 16.22 0.73
N PRO A 292 -8.25 16.21 -0.29
CA PRO A 292 -7.26 15.13 -0.46
C PRO A 292 -6.31 14.98 0.72
N THR A 293 -5.77 16.09 1.24
CA THR A 293 -4.86 16.04 2.40
C THR A 293 -5.57 15.64 3.67
N PHE A 294 -6.81 16.06 3.84
CA PHE A 294 -7.66 15.63 4.96
C PHE A 294 -7.92 14.12 4.91
N LEU A 295 -8.29 13.59 3.76
CA LEU A 295 -8.47 12.14 3.55
C LEU A 295 -7.18 11.37 3.83
N LEU A 296 -6.03 11.89 3.38
CA LEU A 296 -4.72 11.29 3.64
C LEU A 296 -4.38 11.26 5.13
N MET A 297 -4.70 12.34 5.87
CA MET A 297 -4.51 12.37 7.33
C MET A 297 -5.34 11.30 8.04
N LEU A 298 -6.61 11.15 7.65
CA LEU A 298 -7.47 10.11 8.22
C LEU A 298 -7.00 8.71 7.84
N TRP A 299 -6.46 8.54 6.63
CA TRP A 299 -5.88 7.26 6.19
C TRP A 299 -4.64 6.86 7.00
N ILE A 300 -3.91 7.80 7.58
CA ILE A 300 -2.84 7.50 8.53
C ILE A 300 -3.42 7.28 9.94
N LEU A 301 -4.29 8.19 10.39
CA LEU A 301 -4.78 8.21 11.75
C LEU A 301 -5.61 6.97 12.10
N ILE A 302 -6.56 6.58 11.24
CA ILE A 302 -7.50 5.49 11.55
C ILE A 302 -6.79 4.13 11.71
N PRO A 303 -5.95 3.66 10.77
CA PRO A 303 -5.22 2.41 10.98
C PRO A 303 -4.24 2.48 12.15
N THR A 304 -3.62 3.65 12.40
CA THR A 304 -2.76 3.86 13.57
C THR A 304 -3.56 3.70 14.87
N LEU A 305 -4.78 4.24 14.96
CA LEU A 305 -5.66 4.02 16.11
C LEU A 305 -6.04 2.55 16.25
N PHE A 306 -6.26 1.84 15.16
CA PHE A 306 -6.56 0.41 15.19
C PHE A 306 -5.40 -0.45 15.72
N THR A 307 -4.15 0.00 15.64
CA THR A 307 -3.05 -0.68 16.32
C THR A 307 -3.24 -0.72 17.84
N GLN A 308 -4.05 0.18 18.39
CA GLN A 308 -4.42 0.25 19.79
C GLN A 308 -5.82 -0.34 20.07
N GLY A 309 -6.38 -1.06 19.11
CA GLY A 309 -7.73 -1.64 19.16
C GLY A 309 -7.97 -2.57 20.35
N TYR A 310 -6.90 -3.18 20.88
CA TYR A 310 -6.97 -4.02 22.09
C TYR A 310 -7.53 -3.29 23.30
N LEU A 311 -7.37 -1.97 23.40
CA LEU A 311 -7.92 -1.13 24.47
C LEU A 311 -9.46 -1.11 24.46
N ILE A 312 -10.08 -1.39 23.32
CA ILE A 312 -11.53 -1.43 23.13
C ILE A 312 -12.05 -2.82 22.82
N GLY A 313 -11.25 -3.86 23.08
CA GLY A 313 -11.64 -5.26 22.84
C GLY A 313 -11.51 -5.72 21.38
N LEU A 314 -10.82 -4.98 20.53
CA LEU A 314 -10.58 -5.35 19.14
C LEU A 314 -9.22 -6.03 19.04
N TYR A 315 -9.24 -7.35 19.23
CA TYR A 315 -8.04 -8.17 19.26
C TYR A 315 -7.70 -8.68 17.86
N THR A 316 -6.76 -8.02 17.20
CA THR A 316 -6.15 -8.50 15.97
C THR A 316 -4.67 -8.15 15.99
N ASP A 317 -3.87 -8.84 15.18
CA ASP A 317 -2.45 -8.55 15.07
C ASP A 317 -2.25 -7.10 14.59
N PHE A 318 -1.65 -6.27 15.44
CA PHE A 318 -1.48 -4.84 15.17
C PHE A 318 -0.56 -4.57 13.97
N HIS A 319 0.38 -5.47 13.65
CA HIS A 319 1.26 -5.36 12.48
C HIS A 319 0.45 -5.27 11.18
N ARG A 320 -0.70 -5.94 11.13
CA ARG A 320 -1.58 -5.88 9.96
C ARG A 320 -2.10 -4.48 9.67
N PHE A 321 -2.32 -3.66 10.70
CA PHE A 321 -2.76 -2.28 10.51
C PHE A 321 -1.64 -1.37 10.02
N LEU A 322 -0.37 -1.66 10.35
CA LEU A 322 0.77 -0.89 9.89
C LEU A 322 0.92 -0.91 8.36
N HIS A 323 0.58 -2.02 7.72
CA HIS A 323 0.59 -2.09 6.26
C HIS A 323 -0.33 -1.05 5.61
N PHE A 324 -1.44 -0.68 6.26
CA PHE A 324 -2.33 0.38 5.77
C PHE A 324 -1.79 1.79 5.99
N VAL A 325 -0.86 1.97 6.93
CA VAL A 325 -0.24 3.26 7.25
C VAL A 325 0.93 3.59 6.34
N LEU A 326 1.70 2.59 5.91
CA LEU A 326 2.96 2.80 5.19
C LEU A 326 2.78 3.55 3.86
N LEU A 327 1.78 3.19 3.05
CA LEU A 327 1.53 3.86 1.77
C LEU A 327 1.19 5.34 1.94
N PRO A 328 0.21 5.74 2.77
CA PRO A 328 -0.08 7.16 2.97
C PRO A 328 1.08 7.94 3.61
N LEU A 329 1.94 7.30 4.42
CA LEU A 329 3.18 7.91 4.89
C LEU A 329 4.13 8.25 3.73
N MET A 330 4.29 7.35 2.76
CA MET A 330 5.08 7.64 1.55
C MET A 330 4.49 8.80 0.74
N LEU A 331 3.16 8.90 0.65
CA LEU A 331 2.51 10.03 0.02
C LEU A 331 2.84 11.36 0.75
N LEU A 332 2.89 11.36 2.10
CA LEU A 332 3.30 12.53 2.88
C LEU A 332 4.77 12.93 2.66
N ILE A 333 5.64 12.02 2.32
CA ILE A 333 7.01 12.36 1.91
C ILE A 333 6.99 13.29 0.71
N GLY A 334 6.08 13.08 -0.23
CA GLY A 334 5.87 13.98 -1.36
C GLY A 334 5.52 15.41 -0.93
N LEU A 335 4.66 15.56 0.07
CA LEU A 335 4.35 16.86 0.68
C LEU A 335 5.59 17.49 1.32
N PHE A 336 6.35 16.71 2.08
CA PHE A 336 7.57 17.19 2.74
C PHE A 336 8.59 17.70 1.71
N ILE A 337 8.77 16.97 0.60
CA ILE A 337 9.66 17.40 -0.50
C ILE A 337 9.17 18.71 -1.11
N ASP A 338 7.88 18.86 -1.38
CA ASP A 338 7.32 20.07 -1.97
C ASP A 338 7.47 21.30 -1.05
N LEU A 339 7.10 21.13 0.22
CA LEU A 339 7.16 22.21 1.23
C LEU A 339 8.60 22.51 1.67
N GLY A 340 9.38 21.46 1.96
CA GLY A 340 10.75 21.58 2.43
C GLY A 340 11.65 22.26 1.41
N SER A 341 11.57 21.84 0.15
CA SER A 341 12.34 22.46 -0.93
C SER A 341 12.04 23.95 -1.08
N GLY A 342 10.77 24.33 -0.96
CA GLY A 342 10.35 25.75 -1.00
C GLY A 342 10.78 26.55 0.23
N PHE A 343 10.81 25.94 1.41
CA PHE A 343 11.27 26.56 2.64
C PHE A 343 12.78 26.83 2.58
N PHE A 344 13.58 25.83 2.28
CA PHE A 344 15.04 25.96 2.18
C PHE A 344 15.46 26.98 1.13
N ALA A 345 14.84 26.94 -0.06
CA ALA A 345 15.14 27.93 -1.10
C ALA A 345 14.88 29.37 -0.64
N ARG A 346 13.80 29.61 0.10
CA ARG A 346 13.49 30.95 0.64
C ARG A 346 14.46 31.37 1.71
N THR A 347 14.80 30.48 2.65
CA THR A 347 15.73 30.76 3.74
C THR A 347 17.10 31.16 3.21
N ILE A 348 17.64 30.43 2.22
CA ILE A 348 18.93 30.75 1.63
C ILE A 348 18.86 32.05 0.81
N ASN A 349 17.77 32.31 0.09
CA ASN A 349 17.63 33.56 -0.64
C ASN A 349 17.56 34.77 0.31
N ASN A 350 16.87 34.65 1.43
CA ASN A 350 16.82 35.69 2.47
C ASN A 350 18.20 35.93 3.09
N TYR A 351 18.96 34.87 3.38
CA TYR A 351 20.33 34.96 3.88
C TYR A 351 21.27 35.65 2.85
N ARG A 352 21.13 35.32 1.58
CA ARG A 352 21.90 35.95 0.50
C ARG A 352 21.60 37.44 0.36
N ILE A 353 20.34 37.86 0.44
CA ILE A 353 19.95 39.27 0.39
C ILE A 353 20.55 40.01 1.58
N SER A 354 20.48 39.46 2.77
CA SER A 354 21.08 40.03 3.98
C SER A 354 22.60 40.19 3.87
N THR A 355 23.31 39.18 3.37
CA THR A 355 24.77 39.26 3.19
C THR A 355 25.18 40.19 2.07
N SER A 356 24.38 40.33 1.01
CA SER A 356 24.67 41.29 -0.07
C SER A 356 24.47 42.74 0.37
N GLN A 357 23.56 43.00 1.27
CA GLN A 357 23.33 44.32 1.89
C GLN A 357 24.45 44.70 2.86
N LEU A 358 25.01 43.73 3.60
CA LEU A 358 26.15 43.93 4.50
C LEU A 358 27.48 44.21 3.78
N ASN A 359 27.63 43.72 2.55
CA ASN A 359 28.86 43.86 1.76
C ASN A 359 28.84 45.05 0.79
N SER A 360 27.85 45.93 0.87
CA SER A 360 27.74 47.08 -0.06
C SER A 360 28.70 48.27 0.18
N PRO A 361 29.42 48.43 1.30
CA PRO A 361 30.35 49.59 1.41
C PRO A 361 31.76 49.37 0.88
N PHE A 362 32.13 48.19 0.37
CA PHE A 362 33.47 47.96 -0.17
C PHE A 362 33.46 47.94 -1.73
N LYS A 363 33.33 49.10 -2.33
CA LYS A 363 33.88 49.37 -3.66
C LYS A 363 35.36 49.63 -3.48
N GLU A 364 36.19 48.71 -3.95
CA GLU A 364 37.40 49.02 -4.72
C GLU A 364 38.41 47.88 -4.76
N THR A 365 38.91 47.68 -5.98
CA THR A 365 40.20 47.09 -6.35
C THR A 365 40.54 45.69 -5.87
N LYS A 366 40.20 44.67 -6.65
CA LYS A 366 40.89 43.38 -6.57
C LYS A 366 41.01 42.66 -7.93
N PRO A 367 42.11 41.89 -8.13
CA PRO A 367 42.54 41.36 -9.41
C PRO A 367 41.62 40.29 -10.01
N ILE A 368 41.75 40.00 -11.29
CA ILE A 368 40.94 39.16 -12.17
C ILE A 368 40.63 37.77 -11.61
N THR A 369 41.49 37.19 -10.77
CA THR A 369 41.32 35.91 -10.09
C THR A 369 40.10 35.88 -9.13
N HIS A 370 39.86 36.99 -8.44
CA HIS A 370 38.71 37.10 -7.53
C HIS A 370 37.37 37.18 -8.28
N LYS A 371 37.38 37.73 -9.51
CA LYS A 371 36.19 37.85 -10.32
C LYS A 371 35.66 36.47 -10.81
N ARG A 372 36.56 35.55 -11.16
CA ARG A 372 36.22 34.16 -11.52
C ARG A 372 35.68 33.38 -10.32
N LEU A 373 36.32 33.50 -9.16
CA LEU A 373 35.85 32.86 -7.92
C LEU A 373 34.50 33.44 -7.48
N ALA A 374 34.34 34.77 -7.52
CA ALA A 374 33.06 35.41 -7.20
C ALA A 374 31.93 34.99 -8.17
N ASN A 375 32.24 34.89 -9.48
CA ASN A 375 31.27 34.40 -10.46
C ASN A 375 30.94 32.89 -10.25
N PHE A 376 31.92 32.09 -9.90
CA PHE A 376 31.72 30.69 -9.57
C PHE A 376 30.86 30.51 -8.28
N LEU A 377 31.18 31.24 -7.22
CA LEU A 377 30.41 31.27 -5.98
C LEU A 377 28.99 31.80 -6.19
N ASN A 378 28.82 32.84 -7.02
CA ASN A 378 27.52 33.36 -7.42
C ASN A 378 26.71 32.34 -8.23
N LYS A 379 27.36 31.59 -9.12
CA LYS A 379 26.71 30.51 -9.89
C LYS A 379 26.27 29.37 -8.98
N ILE A 380 27.15 28.95 -8.06
CA ILE A 380 26.81 27.96 -7.03
C ILE A 380 25.69 28.47 -6.13
N SER A 381 25.78 29.68 -5.62
CA SER A 381 24.78 30.33 -4.78
C SER A 381 23.43 30.46 -5.50
N LYS A 382 23.43 30.80 -6.80
CA LYS A 382 22.20 30.85 -7.61
C LYS A 382 21.57 29.45 -7.81
N ASN A 383 22.40 28.43 -7.98
CA ASN A 383 21.94 27.07 -8.07
C ASN A 383 21.42 26.57 -6.70
N LEU A 384 22.10 26.94 -5.60
CA LEU A 384 21.71 26.61 -4.23
C LEU A 384 20.36 27.23 -3.81
N THR A 385 19.92 28.31 -4.46
CA THR A 385 18.61 28.93 -4.19
C THR A 385 17.46 28.30 -4.97
N GLN A 386 17.73 27.33 -5.85
CA GLN A 386 16.68 26.70 -6.63
C GLN A 386 15.99 25.59 -5.83
N PRO A 387 14.64 25.59 -5.71
CA PRO A 387 13.88 24.56 -5.02
C PRO A 387 14.18 23.14 -5.50
N LYS A 388 14.51 23.00 -6.79
CA LYS A 388 14.86 21.69 -7.41
C LYS A 388 16.10 21.03 -6.80
N MET A 389 17.10 21.84 -6.38
CA MET A 389 18.33 21.31 -5.82
C MET A 389 18.13 20.75 -4.41
N TYR A 390 17.30 21.43 -3.59
CA TYR A 390 16.94 20.94 -2.27
C TYR A 390 16.00 19.73 -2.34
N ALA A 391 15.09 19.72 -3.30
CA ALA A 391 14.32 18.52 -3.60
C ALA A 391 15.24 17.35 -3.94
N GLY A 392 16.24 17.55 -4.81
CA GLY A 392 17.23 16.53 -5.15
C GLY A 392 18.05 16.04 -3.94
N PHE A 393 18.49 16.97 -3.08
CA PHE A 393 19.20 16.62 -1.84
C PHE A 393 18.31 15.82 -0.87
N LEU A 394 17.07 16.27 -0.63
CA LEU A 394 16.11 15.56 0.20
C LEU A 394 15.77 14.18 -0.37
N ILE A 395 15.63 14.07 -1.68
CA ILE A 395 15.45 12.80 -2.37
C ILE A 395 16.63 11.86 -2.11
N GLY A 396 17.85 12.36 -2.32
CA GLY A 396 19.08 11.59 -2.08
C GLY A 396 19.16 11.11 -0.63
N LEU A 397 18.88 11.98 0.33
CA LEU A 397 18.84 11.63 1.75
C LEU A 397 17.78 10.58 2.06
N LEU A 398 16.57 10.73 1.51
CA LEU A 398 15.49 9.75 1.69
C LEU A 398 15.83 8.41 1.05
N LEU A 399 16.44 8.40 -0.13
CA LEU A 399 16.91 7.17 -0.77
C LEU A 399 17.98 6.47 0.07
N ILE A 400 18.95 7.22 0.59
CA ILE A 400 19.98 6.69 1.50
C ILE A 400 19.31 6.07 2.73
N CYS A 401 18.40 6.77 3.40
CA CYS A 401 17.66 6.24 4.53
C CYS A 401 16.86 4.98 4.17
N PHE A 402 16.22 4.98 3.00
CA PHE A 402 15.40 3.85 2.55
C PHE A 402 16.22 2.60 2.22
N PHE A 403 17.42 2.76 1.65
CA PHE A 403 18.29 1.63 1.33
C PHE A 403 19.09 1.14 2.53
N PHE A 404 19.62 2.03 3.36
CA PHE A 404 20.55 1.64 4.43
C PHE A 404 19.85 1.25 5.72
N VAL A 405 18.71 1.86 6.04
CA VAL A 405 18.00 1.52 7.29
C VAL A 405 17.50 0.07 7.32
N PRO A 406 16.89 -0.50 6.27
CA PRO A 406 16.49 -1.90 6.27
C PRO A 406 17.67 -2.88 6.37
N LEU A 407 18.84 -2.54 5.77
CA LEU A 407 20.04 -3.36 5.83
C LEU A 407 20.67 -3.40 7.23
N LEU A 408 20.51 -2.31 8.00
CA LEU A 408 21.05 -2.20 9.36
C LEU A 408 20.19 -2.95 10.40
N PHE A 409 18.92 -3.23 10.09
CA PHE A 409 17.95 -3.75 11.05
C PHE A 409 17.38 -5.14 10.71
N VAL A 410 17.83 -5.76 9.64
CA VAL A 410 17.57 -7.19 9.41
C VAL A 410 18.47 -7.97 10.36
N THR A 411 17.92 -8.36 11.50
CA THR A 411 18.68 -9.20 12.44
C THR A 411 18.80 -10.62 11.89
N PRO A 412 19.97 -11.29 12.06
CA PRO A 412 20.18 -12.66 11.59
C PRO A 412 19.16 -13.67 12.14
N ASN A 413 18.61 -13.41 13.34
CA ASN A 413 17.66 -14.30 14.01
C ASN A 413 16.23 -14.20 13.42
N GLU A 414 15.84 -13.05 12.90
CA GLU A 414 14.57 -12.93 12.15
C GLU A 414 14.64 -13.67 10.81
N GLY A 415 15.84 -13.76 10.22
CA GLY A 415 16.08 -14.47 8.98
C GLY A 415 15.78 -15.98 9.03
N VAL A 416 16.05 -16.66 10.14
CA VAL A 416 15.87 -18.12 10.25
C VAL A 416 14.39 -18.48 10.43
N ILE A 417 13.65 -17.75 11.27
CA ILE A 417 12.22 -17.99 11.49
C ILE A 417 11.42 -17.58 10.24
N CYS A 418 11.81 -16.47 9.60
CA CYS A 418 11.19 -16.02 8.36
C CYS A 418 11.49 -16.96 7.18
N GLN A 419 12.67 -17.57 7.10
CA GLN A 419 13.00 -18.49 6.00
C GLN A 419 12.08 -19.70 5.96
N THR A 420 11.78 -20.34 7.09
CA THR A 420 10.86 -21.49 7.12
C THR A 420 9.42 -21.11 6.76
N PHE A 421 9.00 -19.91 7.11
CA PHE A 421 7.66 -19.42 6.78
C PHE A 421 7.54 -18.95 5.33
N TYR A 422 8.58 -18.31 4.80
CA TYR A 422 8.60 -17.83 3.41
C TYR A 422 8.94 -18.95 2.40
N GLN A 423 9.67 -19.95 2.81
CA GLN A 423 10.05 -21.12 2.00
C GLN A 423 9.44 -22.39 2.59
N ALA A 424 8.12 -22.40 2.74
CA ALA A 424 7.40 -23.53 3.31
C ALA A 424 7.51 -24.82 2.47
N MET A 425 7.77 -24.71 1.17
CA MET A 425 7.89 -25.83 0.25
C MET A 425 9.35 -26.05 -0.19
N ASN A 426 9.73 -27.33 -0.26
CA ASN A 426 11.00 -27.80 -0.81
C ASN A 426 10.79 -29.12 -1.57
N ASP A 427 11.81 -29.59 -2.33
CA ASP A 427 11.69 -30.79 -3.15
C ASP A 427 11.26 -32.04 -2.37
N PRO A 428 11.86 -32.40 -1.22
CA PRO A 428 11.41 -33.55 -0.45
C PRO A 428 9.94 -33.49 -0.03
N LEU A 429 9.49 -32.31 0.40
CA LEU A 429 8.12 -32.10 0.85
C LEU A 429 7.12 -32.16 -0.32
N TYR A 430 7.50 -31.57 -1.44
CA TYR A 430 6.69 -31.64 -2.66
C TYR A 430 6.55 -33.07 -3.17
N GLN A 431 7.65 -33.82 -3.21
CA GLN A 431 7.64 -35.25 -3.58
C GLN A 431 6.78 -36.08 -2.65
N ALA A 432 6.81 -35.80 -1.35
CA ALA A 432 5.93 -36.46 -0.38
C ALA A 432 4.45 -36.13 -0.65
N MET A 433 4.11 -34.90 -0.97
CA MET A 433 2.74 -34.51 -1.32
C MET A 433 2.27 -35.15 -2.62
N ASP A 434 3.13 -35.20 -3.64
CA ASP A 434 2.85 -35.87 -4.92
C ASP A 434 2.65 -37.36 -4.72
N TRP A 435 3.48 -38.01 -3.88
CA TRP A 435 3.32 -39.39 -3.51
C TRP A 435 1.98 -39.64 -2.81
N ILE A 436 1.61 -38.78 -1.86
CA ILE A 436 0.32 -38.85 -1.13
C ILE A 436 -0.84 -38.79 -2.13
N LYS A 437 -0.81 -37.84 -3.05
CA LYS A 437 -1.84 -37.66 -4.08
C LYS A 437 -2.08 -38.93 -4.91
N VAL A 438 -1.02 -39.63 -5.25
CA VAL A 438 -1.10 -40.82 -6.13
C VAL A 438 -1.39 -42.12 -5.35
N ASN A 439 -0.90 -42.24 -4.12
CA ASN A 439 -0.87 -43.51 -3.38
C ASN A 439 -1.84 -43.60 -2.21
N THR A 440 -2.61 -42.56 -1.92
CA THR A 440 -3.58 -42.58 -0.84
C THR A 440 -5.01 -42.41 -1.35
N PRO A 441 -6.01 -43.03 -0.67
CA PRO A 441 -7.41 -42.87 -1.05
C PRO A 441 -7.86 -41.40 -0.85
N ALA A 442 -8.77 -40.92 -1.72
CA ALA A 442 -9.28 -39.55 -1.66
C ALA A 442 -9.95 -39.16 -0.32
N ASN A 443 -10.36 -40.14 0.47
CA ASN A 443 -10.93 -39.95 1.80
C ASN A 443 -9.94 -40.16 2.95
N ALA A 444 -8.62 -40.25 2.66
CA ALA A 444 -7.60 -40.37 3.68
C ALA A 444 -7.54 -39.11 4.56
N THR A 445 -7.35 -39.29 5.86
CA THR A 445 -7.20 -38.19 6.81
C THR A 445 -5.75 -38.05 7.20
N PHE A 446 -5.23 -36.81 7.11
CA PHE A 446 -3.85 -36.48 7.47
C PHE A 446 -3.83 -35.55 8.68
N ILE A 447 -2.81 -35.73 9.52
CA ILE A 447 -2.49 -34.83 10.63
C ILE A 447 -1.13 -34.21 10.33
N THR A 448 -1.09 -32.89 10.27
CA THR A 448 0.14 -32.13 9.98
C THR A 448 0.08 -30.74 10.63
N GLU A 449 1.16 -30.00 10.64
CA GLU A 449 1.15 -28.60 11.02
C GLU A 449 0.32 -27.76 10.02
N ALA A 450 -0.28 -26.67 10.51
CA ALA A 450 -1.26 -25.90 9.76
C ALA A 450 -0.78 -25.49 8.35
N TYR A 451 0.41 -24.91 8.24
CA TYR A 451 0.92 -24.44 6.94
C TYR A 451 1.26 -25.58 5.97
N TYR A 452 1.75 -26.73 6.45
CA TYR A 452 1.89 -27.93 5.60
C TYR A 452 0.55 -28.54 5.22
N GLY A 453 -0.45 -28.47 6.12
CA GLY A 453 -1.80 -28.88 5.81
C GLY A 453 -2.43 -28.04 4.72
N TRP A 454 -2.18 -26.76 4.68
CA TRP A 454 -2.63 -25.89 3.59
C TRP A 454 -2.01 -26.27 2.24
N TRP A 455 -0.71 -26.55 2.23
CA TRP A 455 -0.04 -27.01 1.03
C TRP A 455 -0.55 -28.39 0.58
N LEU A 456 -0.73 -29.33 1.51
CA LEU A 456 -1.29 -30.64 1.21
C LEU A 456 -2.70 -30.51 0.62
N ALA A 457 -3.56 -29.73 1.22
CA ALA A 457 -4.91 -29.48 0.70
C ALA A 457 -4.91 -28.76 -0.66
N GLY A 458 -3.92 -27.93 -0.95
CA GLY A 458 -3.82 -27.20 -2.20
C GLY A 458 -3.19 -27.96 -3.35
N PHE A 459 -2.40 -29.00 -3.10
CA PHE A 459 -1.62 -29.73 -4.12
C PHE A 459 -1.95 -31.21 -4.25
N ALA A 460 -2.44 -31.85 -3.18
CA ALA A 460 -2.74 -33.28 -3.19
C ALA A 460 -4.22 -33.62 -3.46
N GLN A 461 -5.01 -32.66 -3.88
CA GLN A 461 -6.42 -32.85 -4.27
C GLN A 461 -6.56 -33.65 -5.56
#